data_e08f8d35dd15392f340da588569a8633
#
_entry.id   e08f8d35dd15392f340da588569a8633
#
_cell.length_a   1.000
_cell.length_b   1.000
_cell.length_c   1.000
_cell.angle_alpha   90.00
_cell.angle_beta   90.00
_cell.angle_gamma   90.00
#
_symmetry.space_group_name_H-M   'P 1'
#
loop_
_entity.id
_entity.type
_entity.pdbx_description
1 polymer ?
#
loop_
_entity_poly.entity_id
_entity_poly.type
_entity_poly.pdbx_seq_one_letter_code
_entity_poly.pdbx_strand_id
1 'polypeptide(L)'
;MCVYTGSIVEYVLYRKQQIIKKTTFSLSNMSRRQARLYYAIARKRLMKLKYMKTNYQLRYAAHPEDAKSYDTQRLRRDFLIEKLFAPDEVNMVYSMYDRMVVGGAMPVNEPLHLEAIDPLKQPVFLCRRELGIFNVGGKGKVKVGDTVFELDYKEALYLGSGEREVYFESDNAAKPAKFYFNSSTAHRNYPDKKVTKADAVVAEMGALESSNHRNINKMIVNQVLPTCQLQMGMTELAPGSVWNTMPAHIHSRRMEAYFYFEVPEDQAVCHFMGEPDETRHIWMHNDQAVLSPEWSIHAGAATTNYTFIWGMAGENLDYGDQDFSKIIDLR
;
A
#
# COMPACT_ATOMS: atom_id res chain seq x y z
N MET A 1 -16.48 2.04 -26.96
CA MET A 1 -15.70 2.08 -25.71
C MET A 1 -16.67 1.71 -24.59
N CYS A 2 -16.76 0.42 -24.23
CA CYS A 2 -17.66 -0.02 -23.17
C CYS A 2 -16.98 0.12 -21.82
N VAL A 3 -17.47 1.01 -21.00
CA VAL A 3 -17.07 1.14 -19.58
C VAL A 3 -17.68 -0.03 -18.83
N TYR A 4 -16.84 -0.92 -18.30
CA TYR A 4 -17.28 -2.06 -17.50
C TYR A 4 -17.48 -1.62 -16.05
N THR A 5 -18.72 -1.57 -15.59
CA THR A 5 -19.11 -1.22 -14.20
C THR A 5 -19.48 -2.45 -13.36
N GLY A 6 -18.93 -3.62 -13.69
CA GLY A 6 -19.27 -4.89 -13.04
C GLY A 6 -18.29 -5.28 -11.91
N SER A 7 -18.77 -6.10 -10.98
CA SER A 7 -17.98 -6.66 -9.89
C SER A 7 -16.80 -7.52 -10.40
N ILE A 8 -15.78 -7.75 -9.56
CA ILE A 8 -14.62 -8.61 -9.88
C ILE A 8 -15.08 -9.99 -10.37
N VAL A 9 -16.16 -10.52 -9.82
CA VAL A 9 -16.74 -11.82 -10.24
C VAL A 9 -17.24 -11.75 -11.70
N GLU A 10 -17.88 -10.66 -12.10
CA GLU A 10 -18.35 -10.47 -13.48
C GLU A 10 -17.21 -10.28 -14.46
N TYR A 11 -16.15 -9.57 -14.06
CA TYR A 11 -14.93 -9.45 -14.86
C TYR A 11 -14.22 -10.80 -15.07
N VAL A 12 -14.11 -11.61 -14.03
CA VAL A 12 -13.53 -12.96 -14.11
C VAL A 12 -14.41 -13.88 -14.97
N LEU A 13 -15.73 -13.80 -14.86
CA LEU A 13 -16.68 -14.53 -15.72
C LEU A 13 -16.61 -14.06 -17.16
N TYR A 14 -16.55 -12.75 -17.41
CA TYR A 14 -16.35 -12.18 -18.75
C TYR A 14 -15.04 -12.64 -19.39
N ARG A 15 -13.92 -12.58 -18.66
CA ARG A 15 -12.62 -13.08 -19.13
C ARG A 15 -12.65 -14.58 -19.41
N LYS A 16 -13.31 -15.38 -18.57
CA LYS A 16 -13.54 -16.80 -18.83
C LYS A 16 -14.32 -17.02 -20.12
N GLN A 17 -15.41 -16.28 -20.34
CA GLN A 17 -16.20 -16.37 -21.58
C GLN A 17 -15.43 -15.96 -22.82
N GLN A 18 -14.59 -14.90 -22.74
CA GLN A 18 -13.74 -14.48 -23.88
C GLN A 18 -12.65 -15.50 -24.20
N ILE A 19 -12.07 -16.13 -23.19
CA ILE A 19 -11.10 -17.21 -23.38
C ILE A 19 -11.77 -18.42 -24.02
N ILE A 20 -12.94 -18.82 -23.53
CA ILE A 20 -13.72 -19.94 -24.08
C ILE A 20 -14.13 -19.65 -25.53
N LYS A 21 -14.64 -18.45 -25.85
CA LYS A 21 -15.02 -18.08 -27.24
C LYS A 21 -13.83 -18.07 -28.17
N LYS A 22 -12.66 -17.54 -27.78
CA LYS A 22 -11.44 -17.60 -28.58
C LYS A 22 -10.91 -19.02 -28.74
N THR A 23 -11.08 -19.87 -27.72
CA THR A 23 -10.63 -21.25 -27.73
C THR A 23 -11.48 -22.13 -28.65
N THR A 24 -12.79 -21.95 -28.64
CA THR A 24 -13.71 -22.72 -29.50
C THR A 24 -13.59 -22.38 -30.98
N PHE A 25 -13.28 -21.13 -31.34
CA PHE A 25 -13.11 -20.71 -32.74
C PHE A 25 -11.79 -21.21 -33.37
N SER A 26 -10.77 -21.53 -32.57
CA SER A 26 -9.44 -21.94 -33.07
C SER A 26 -9.25 -23.46 -33.16
N LEU A 27 -10.15 -24.28 -32.58
CA LEU A 27 -9.94 -25.72 -32.43
C LEU A 27 -10.30 -26.54 -33.69
N SER A 28 -11.10 -25.99 -34.60
CA SER A 28 -11.58 -26.72 -35.78
C SER A 28 -10.49 -27.03 -36.82
N ASN A 29 -9.34 -26.33 -36.77
CA ASN A 29 -8.25 -26.45 -37.73
C ASN A 29 -6.91 -26.92 -37.13
N MET A 30 -6.91 -27.45 -35.92
CA MET A 30 -5.69 -27.88 -35.22
C MET A 30 -5.47 -29.38 -35.25
N SER A 31 -4.22 -29.80 -35.42
CA SER A 31 -3.84 -31.20 -35.24
C SER A 31 -4.04 -31.63 -33.78
N ARG A 32 -4.27 -32.93 -33.53
CA ARG A 32 -4.45 -33.50 -32.16
C ARG A 32 -3.30 -33.12 -31.22
N ARG A 33 -2.08 -32.98 -31.70
CA ARG A 33 -0.91 -32.59 -30.91
C ARG A 33 -0.95 -31.11 -30.53
N GLN A 34 -1.34 -30.23 -31.45
CA GLN A 34 -1.51 -28.79 -31.22
C GLN A 34 -2.69 -28.53 -30.25
N ALA A 35 -3.80 -29.26 -30.42
CA ALA A 35 -4.94 -29.15 -29.51
C ALA A 35 -4.57 -29.55 -28.08
N ARG A 36 -3.80 -30.65 -27.87
CA ARG A 36 -3.32 -31.07 -26.54
C ARG A 36 -2.42 -30.00 -25.90
N LEU A 37 -1.50 -29.43 -26.67
CA LEU A 37 -0.62 -28.36 -26.17
C LEU A 37 -1.43 -27.10 -25.81
N TYR A 38 -2.39 -26.75 -26.65
CA TYR A 38 -3.28 -25.61 -26.40
C TYR A 38 -4.16 -25.81 -25.16
N TYR A 39 -4.73 -27.01 -24.97
CA TYR A 39 -5.46 -27.38 -23.75
C TYR A 39 -4.57 -27.36 -22.51
N ALA A 40 -3.33 -27.80 -22.59
CA ALA A 40 -2.39 -27.74 -21.47
C ALA A 40 -2.05 -26.30 -21.09
N ILE A 41 -1.82 -25.44 -22.09
CA ILE A 41 -1.56 -24.00 -21.89
C ILE A 41 -2.83 -23.30 -21.34
N ALA A 42 -3.99 -23.58 -21.90
CA ALA A 42 -5.25 -23.01 -21.46
C ALA A 42 -5.61 -23.48 -20.03
N ARG A 43 -5.37 -24.75 -19.72
CA ARG A 43 -5.54 -25.31 -18.36
C ARG A 43 -4.56 -24.66 -17.36
N LYS A 44 -3.30 -24.47 -17.76
CA LYS A 44 -2.28 -23.77 -16.94
C LYS A 44 -2.65 -22.30 -16.72
N ARG A 45 -3.17 -21.63 -17.76
CA ARG A 45 -3.71 -20.25 -17.65
C ARG A 45 -4.98 -20.17 -16.80
N LEU A 46 -5.91 -21.10 -16.95
CA LEU A 46 -7.13 -21.17 -16.13
C LEU A 46 -6.81 -21.52 -14.67
N MET A 47 -5.84 -22.39 -14.42
CA MET A 47 -5.33 -22.64 -13.07
C MET A 47 -4.66 -21.36 -12.52
N LYS A 48 -3.82 -20.69 -13.27
CA LYS A 48 -3.23 -19.41 -12.86
C LYS A 48 -4.30 -18.35 -12.54
N LEU A 49 -5.39 -18.27 -13.32
CA LEU A 49 -6.54 -17.40 -13.05
C LEU A 49 -7.38 -17.85 -11.85
N LYS A 50 -7.44 -19.15 -11.55
CA LYS A 50 -8.12 -19.67 -10.36
C LYS A 50 -7.34 -19.43 -9.07
N TYR A 51 -6.03 -19.23 -9.18
CA TYR A 51 -5.08 -19.00 -8.07
C TYR A 51 -4.48 -17.60 -8.09
N MET A 52 -5.05 -16.64 -8.85
CA MET A 52 -4.67 -15.22 -8.70
C MET A 52 -5.24 -14.71 -7.38
N LYS A 53 -4.42 -14.77 -6.34
CA LYS A 53 -4.70 -14.22 -5.01
C LYS A 53 -4.27 -12.75 -4.88
N THR A 54 -3.72 -12.18 -5.95
CA THR A 54 -3.31 -10.79 -6.03
C THR A 54 -4.40 -9.97 -6.72
N ASN A 55 -5.00 -9.07 -5.95
CA ASN A 55 -5.99 -8.11 -6.41
C ASN A 55 -5.33 -6.73 -6.52
N TYR A 56 -5.62 -5.98 -7.59
CA TYR A 56 -5.13 -4.61 -7.67
C TYR A 56 -6.15 -3.66 -8.29
N GLN A 57 -6.05 -2.39 -7.90
CA GLN A 57 -6.77 -1.27 -8.48
C GLN A 57 -5.79 -0.25 -9.04
N LEU A 58 -6.17 0.42 -10.11
CA LEU A 58 -5.46 1.60 -10.62
C LEU A 58 -6.15 2.85 -10.10
N ARG A 59 -5.38 3.78 -9.54
CA ARG A 59 -5.86 5.11 -9.14
C ARG A 59 -5.12 6.16 -9.95
N TYR A 60 -5.84 6.90 -10.77
CA TYR A 60 -5.30 8.02 -11.52
C TYR A 60 -5.13 9.23 -10.61
N ALA A 61 -4.14 10.08 -10.92
CA ALA A 61 -3.96 11.34 -10.24
C ALA A 61 -5.16 12.27 -10.50
N ALA A 62 -5.65 12.89 -9.43
CA ALA A 62 -6.68 13.92 -9.50
C ALA A 62 -6.02 15.30 -9.54
N HIS A 63 -6.56 16.19 -10.35
CA HIS A 63 -6.15 17.59 -10.33
C HIS A 63 -6.70 18.26 -9.05
N PRO A 64 -5.95 19.13 -8.35
CA PRO A 64 -6.44 19.78 -7.12
C PRO A 64 -7.72 20.56 -7.35
N GLU A 65 -7.85 21.31 -8.45
CA GLU A 65 -9.08 22.06 -8.79
C GLU A 65 -10.30 21.12 -8.95
N ASP A 66 -10.14 19.91 -9.49
CA ASP A 66 -11.22 18.95 -9.61
C ASP A 66 -11.61 18.39 -8.24
N ALA A 67 -10.62 18.14 -7.38
CA ALA A 67 -10.82 17.59 -6.05
C ALA A 67 -11.65 18.50 -5.13
N LYS A 68 -11.62 19.81 -5.34
CA LYS A 68 -12.45 20.79 -4.62
C LYS A 68 -13.95 20.50 -4.74
N SER A 69 -14.38 19.92 -5.85
CA SER A 69 -15.78 19.61 -6.13
C SER A 69 -16.19 18.18 -5.79
N TYR A 70 -15.28 17.34 -5.28
CA TYR A 70 -15.57 15.94 -5.01
C TYR A 70 -16.53 15.79 -3.83
N ASP A 71 -17.57 14.99 -4.02
CA ASP A 71 -18.41 14.51 -2.93
C ASP A 71 -17.70 13.42 -2.12
N THR A 72 -18.28 13.03 -1.01
CA THR A 72 -17.74 12.00 -0.11
C THR A 72 -17.48 10.68 -0.83
N GLN A 73 -18.36 10.27 -1.74
CA GLN A 73 -18.21 9.01 -2.47
C GLN A 73 -16.99 9.05 -3.40
N ARG A 74 -16.79 10.17 -4.08
CA ARG A 74 -15.65 10.34 -4.99
C ARG A 74 -14.32 10.46 -4.23
N LEU A 75 -14.29 11.22 -3.14
CA LEU A 75 -13.10 11.30 -2.25
C LEU A 75 -12.68 9.90 -1.78
N ARG A 76 -13.63 9.11 -1.27
CA ARG A 76 -13.37 7.74 -0.83
C ARG A 76 -12.88 6.84 -1.97
N ARG A 77 -13.53 6.92 -3.13
CA ARG A 77 -13.15 6.11 -4.30
C ARG A 77 -11.74 6.42 -4.80
N ASP A 78 -11.35 7.70 -4.84
CA ASP A 78 -10.12 8.13 -5.47
C ASP A 78 -8.93 8.10 -4.48
N PHE A 79 -9.16 8.33 -3.18
CA PHE A 79 -8.08 8.43 -2.19
C PHE A 79 -8.08 7.33 -1.13
N LEU A 80 -9.23 6.82 -0.68
CA LEU A 80 -9.28 5.81 0.38
C LEU A 80 -9.02 4.39 -0.16
N ILE A 81 -8.22 3.63 0.55
CA ILE A 81 -8.01 2.19 0.35
C ILE A 81 -8.69 1.45 1.50
N GLU A 82 -9.91 1.00 1.27
CA GLU A 82 -10.75 0.39 2.31
C GLU A 82 -10.33 -1.04 2.66
N LYS A 83 -9.87 -1.80 1.68
CA LYS A 83 -9.53 -3.22 1.84
C LYS A 83 -8.05 -3.46 1.51
N LEU A 84 -7.24 -3.63 2.55
CA LEU A 84 -5.85 -4.06 2.42
C LEU A 84 -5.68 -5.53 2.80
N PHE A 85 -6.36 -5.99 3.85
CA PHE A 85 -6.23 -7.34 4.36
C PHE A 85 -7.50 -8.17 4.16
N ALA A 86 -7.31 -9.36 3.64
CA ALA A 86 -8.29 -10.44 3.64
C ALA A 86 -7.53 -11.77 3.68
N PRO A 87 -8.08 -12.82 4.30
CA PRO A 87 -7.44 -14.12 4.40
C PRO A 87 -7.01 -14.66 3.04
N ASP A 88 -5.71 -15.02 2.93
CA ASP A 88 -5.10 -15.59 1.74
C ASP A 88 -5.17 -14.71 0.48
N GLU A 89 -5.18 -13.38 0.67
CA GLU A 89 -5.15 -12.40 -0.43
C GLU A 89 -3.97 -11.44 -0.32
N VAL A 90 -3.45 -11.01 -1.46
CA VAL A 90 -2.66 -9.79 -1.63
C VAL A 90 -3.55 -8.75 -2.30
N ASN A 91 -3.80 -7.64 -1.63
CA ASN A 91 -4.58 -6.52 -2.16
C ASN A 91 -3.68 -5.29 -2.31
N MET A 92 -3.74 -4.60 -3.45
CA MET A 92 -2.94 -3.42 -3.68
C MET A 92 -3.61 -2.37 -4.54
N VAL A 93 -3.18 -1.14 -4.37
CA VAL A 93 -3.49 -0.01 -5.24
C VAL A 93 -2.20 0.45 -5.91
N TYR A 94 -2.21 0.51 -7.24
CA TYR A 94 -1.19 1.20 -8.01
C TYR A 94 -1.67 2.63 -8.29
N SER A 95 -1.02 3.58 -7.62
CA SER A 95 -1.29 5.00 -7.76
C SER A 95 -0.48 5.61 -8.90
N MET A 96 -1.04 6.57 -9.63
CA MET A 96 -0.31 7.38 -10.60
C MET A 96 0.46 8.54 -9.95
N TYR A 97 0.20 8.84 -8.66
CA TYR A 97 1.09 9.69 -7.87
C TYR A 97 2.41 8.93 -7.63
N ASP A 98 3.50 9.45 -8.14
CA ASP A 98 4.86 8.85 -8.07
C ASP A 98 4.92 7.34 -8.39
N ARG A 99 3.88 6.80 -9.01
CA ARG A 99 3.72 5.37 -9.32
C ARG A 99 3.88 4.48 -8.09
N MET A 100 3.46 4.99 -6.94
CA MET A 100 3.50 4.24 -5.69
C MET A 100 2.50 3.09 -5.71
N VAL A 101 2.92 1.94 -5.20
CA VAL A 101 2.02 0.84 -4.86
C VAL A 101 1.84 0.83 -3.34
N VAL A 102 0.58 0.82 -2.92
CA VAL A 102 0.19 0.63 -1.51
C VAL A 102 -0.57 -0.68 -1.43
N GLY A 103 -0.17 -1.58 -0.54
CA GLY A 103 -0.81 -2.89 -0.47
C GLY A 103 -0.72 -3.57 0.88
N GLY A 104 -1.41 -4.70 0.97
CA GLY A 104 -1.42 -5.58 2.11
C GLY A 104 -1.49 -7.05 1.72
N ALA A 105 -0.88 -7.91 2.52
CA ALA A 105 -0.91 -9.35 2.38
C ALA A 105 -1.24 -9.98 3.73
N MET A 106 -2.19 -10.92 3.76
CA MET A 106 -2.61 -11.65 4.96
C MET A 106 -2.62 -13.16 4.69
N PRO A 107 -1.44 -13.83 4.73
CA PRO A 107 -1.36 -15.27 4.58
C PRO A 107 -1.96 -15.96 5.82
N VAL A 108 -2.91 -16.86 5.64
CA VAL A 108 -3.56 -17.63 6.72
C VAL A 108 -3.30 -19.12 6.56
N ASN A 109 -3.66 -19.68 5.41
CA ASN A 109 -3.61 -21.13 5.15
C ASN A 109 -2.40 -21.54 4.30
N GLU A 110 -1.85 -20.63 3.52
CA GLU A 110 -0.73 -20.90 2.62
C GLU A 110 0.10 -19.61 2.36
N PRO A 111 1.36 -19.77 1.96
CA PRO A 111 2.19 -18.63 1.55
C PRO A 111 1.56 -17.86 0.40
N LEU A 112 1.68 -16.52 0.43
CA LEU A 112 1.20 -15.64 -0.62
C LEU A 112 2.36 -15.10 -1.45
N HIS A 113 2.26 -15.23 -2.76
CA HIS A 113 3.23 -14.68 -3.70
C HIS A 113 2.86 -13.23 -4.05
N LEU A 114 3.83 -12.31 -3.98
CA LEU A 114 3.69 -10.95 -4.47
C LEU A 114 3.90 -10.93 -5.99
N GLU A 115 2.84 -11.11 -6.73
CA GLU A 115 2.90 -11.14 -8.20
C GLU A 115 3.15 -9.75 -8.78
N ALA A 116 3.92 -9.69 -9.86
CA ALA A 116 3.98 -8.48 -10.69
C ALA A 116 2.62 -8.26 -11.38
N ILE A 117 1.98 -7.14 -11.08
CA ILE A 117 0.73 -6.74 -11.73
C ILE A 117 0.97 -6.25 -13.15
N ASP A 118 -0.02 -6.40 -14.03
CA ASP A 118 0.14 -6.06 -15.46
C ASP A 118 0.69 -4.65 -15.73
N PRO A 119 0.30 -3.58 -15.00
CA PRO A 119 0.85 -2.25 -15.23
C PRO A 119 2.36 -2.13 -15.05
N LEU A 120 2.99 -3.00 -14.27
CA LEU A 120 4.44 -2.97 -14.05
C LEU A 120 5.22 -3.47 -15.27
N LYS A 121 4.61 -4.31 -16.13
CA LYS A 121 5.24 -4.88 -17.33
C LYS A 121 6.60 -5.55 -17.05
N GLN A 122 6.71 -6.23 -15.92
CA GLN A 122 7.91 -6.91 -15.45
C GLN A 122 7.60 -8.38 -15.13
N PRO A 123 8.59 -9.29 -15.21
CA PRO A 123 8.41 -10.70 -14.89
C PRO A 123 8.17 -10.91 -13.39
N VAL A 124 8.84 -10.15 -12.51
CA VAL A 124 8.68 -10.19 -11.05
C VAL A 124 8.50 -8.79 -10.49
N PHE A 125 7.89 -8.69 -9.30
CA PHE A 125 7.50 -7.41 -8.71
C PHE A 125 8.69 -6.46 -8.46
N LEU A 126 9.81 -6.99 -7.98
CA LEU A 126 10.98 -6.19 -7.60
C LEU A 126 11.90 -5.78 -8.76
N CYS A 127 11.69 -6.20 -10.01
CA CYS A 127 12.62 -5.93 -11.12
C CYS A 127 13.09 -4.47 -11.22
N ARG A 128 12.18 -3.52 -11.02
CA ARG A 128 12.46 -2.07 -11.10
C ARG A 128 11.86 -1.29 -9.95
N ARG A 129 11.65 -1.96 -8.81
CA ARG A 129 10.98 -1.37 -7.64
C ARG A 129 11.72 -1.76 -6.37
N GLU A 130 11.70 -0.86 -5.43
CA GLU A 130 12.02 -1.12 -4.03
C GLU A 130 10.72 -1.31 -3.25
N LEU A 131 10.79 -2.00 -2.12
CA LEU A 131 9.65 -2.39 -1.33
C LEU A 131 9.94 -2.23 0.16
N GLY A 132 9.12 -1.46 0.84
CA GLY A 132 9.09 -1.38 2.30
C GLY A 132 7.89 -2.13 2.84
N ILE A 133 8.10 -2.97 3.84
CA ILE A 133 7.09 -3.84 4.45
C ILE A 133 7.06 -3.59 5.95
N PHE A 134 5.87 -3.51 6.55
CA PHE A 134 5.65 -3.53 8.00
C PHE A 134 4.75 -4.69 8.36
N ASN A 135 5.11 -5.47 9.38
CA ASN A 135 4.21 -6.46 9.92
C ASN A 135 3.35 -5.84 11.03
N VAL A 136 2.05 -5.75 10.80
CA VAL A 136 1.04 -5.21 11.74
C VAL A 136 0.10 -6.29 12.27
N GLY A 137 0.47 -7.57 12.14
CA GLY A 137 -0.29 -8.72 12.60
C GLY A 137 0.50 -9.65 13.53
N GLY A 138 0.19 -10.93 13.52
CA GLY A 138 0.98 -11.95 14.20
C GLY A 138 2.37 -12.11 13.59
N LYS A 139 3.24 -12.90 14.21
CA LYS A 139 4.57 -13.20 13.67
C LYS A 139 4.48 -13.89 12.31
N GLY A 140 5.39 -13.53 11.40
CA GLY A 140 5.45 -14.12 10.07
C GLY A 140 6.80 -13.95 9.40
N LYS A 141 6.87 -14.38 8.15
CA LYS A 141 8.10 -14.44 7.35
C LYS A 141 7.89 -13.81 5.99
N VAL A 142 8.93 -13.16 5.52
CA VAL A 142 9.03 -12.69 4.12
C VAL A 142 10.21 -13.44 3.49
N LYS A 143 9.93 -14.26 2.47
CA LYS A 143 10.96 -14.95 1.69
C LYS A 143 11.24 -14.17 0.42
N VAL A 144 12.52 -13.90 0.16
CA VAL A 144 12.99 -13.17 -1.03
C VAL A 144 14.10 -13.96 -1.71
N GLY A 145 13.81 -14.60 -2.83
CA GLY A 145 14.71 -15.58 -3.41
C GLY A 145 14.99 -16.71 -2.40
N ASP A 146 16.24 -16.90 -2.00
CA ASP A 146 16.64 -17.91 -1.04
C ASP A 146 16.75 -17.39 0.41
N THR A 147 16.57 -16.07 0.63
CA THR A 147 16.66 -15.45 1.95
C THR A 147 15.29 -15.38 2.63
N VAL A 148 15.26 -15.68 3.93
CA VAL A 148 14.05 -15.58 4.76
C VAL A 148 14.27 -14.56 5.87
N PHE A 149 13.34 -13.60 5.98
CA PHE A 149 13.30 -12.61 7.05
C PHE A 149 12.11 -12.89 7.96
N GLU A 150 12.37 -13.14 9.24
CA GLU A 150 11.31 -13.23 10.25
C GLU A 150 10.96 -11.82 10.73
N LEU A 151 9.66 -11.49 10.75
CA LEU A 151 9.14 -10.21 11.20
C LEU A 151 8.15 -10.41 12.35
N ASP A 152 8.48 -9.85 13.49
CA ASP A 152 7.56 -9.68 14.60
C ASP A 152 6.64 -8.46 14.39
N TYR A 153 5.69 -8.28 15.29
CA TYR A 153 4.76 -7.15 15.28
C TYR A 153 5.49 -5.81 15.33
N LYS A 154 5.14 -4.89 14.43
CA LYS A 154 5.76 -3.55 14.28
C LYS A 154 7.22 -3.56 13.84
N GLU A 155 7.72 -4.66 13.29
CA GLU A 155 8.99 -4.70 12.60
C GLU A 155 8.83 -4.40 11.11
N ALA A 156 9.87 -3.84 10.51
CA ALA A 156 9.90 -3.48 9.11
C ALA A 156 10.99 -4.24 8.34
N LEU A 157 10.82 -4.32 7.02
CA LEU A 157 11.78 -4.88 6.08
C LEU A 157 11.85 -4.00 4.85
N TYR A 158 13.05 -3.61 4.46
CA TYR A 158 13.32 -2.98 3.18
C TYR A 158 13.90 -4.03 2.22
N LEU A 159 13.39 -4.06 0.99
CA LEU A 159 13.89 -4.88 -0.10
C LEU A 159 14.28 -3.99 -1.27
N GLY A 160 15.54 -4.10 -1.69
CA GLY A 160 16.05 -3.45 -2.89
C GLY A 160 15.52 -4.09 -4.17
N SER A 161 15.64 -3.39 -5.29
CA SER A 161 15.24 -3.89 -6.61
C SER A 161 16.07 -5.11 -7.05
N GLY A 162 15.48 -6.00 -7.84
CA GLY A 162 16.16 -7.19 -8.38
C GLY A 162 15.17 -8.21 -8.94
N GLU A 163 15.67 -9.16 -9.74
CA GLU A 163 14.85 -10.25 -10.30
C GLU A 163 14.64 -11.36 -9.29
N ARG A 164 13.92 -11.03 -8.19
CA ARG A 164 13.67 -11.93 -7.06
C ARG A 164 12.18 -11.99 -6.74
N GLU A 165 11.70 -13.19 -6.51
CA GLU A 165 10.33 -13.44 -6.06
C GLU A 165 10.20 -13.14 -4.57
N VAL A 166 9.02 -12.65 -4.16
CA VAL A 166 8.68 -12.33 -2.76
C VAL A 166 7.48 -13.16 -2.34
N TYR A 167 7.59 -13.83 -1.19
CA TYR A 167 6.51 -14.59 -0.58
C TYR A 167 6.29 -14.15 0.86
N PHE A 168 5.02 -14.13 1.27
CA PHE A 168 4.59 -13.84 2.64
C PHE A 168 4.04 -15.10 3.29
N GLU A 169 4.37 -15.32 4.55
CA GLU A 169 3.93 -16.48 5.32
C GLU A 169 3.65 -16.10 6.78
N SER A 170 2.60 -16.65 7.38
CA SER A 170 2.31 -16.52 8.81
C SER A 170 2.85 -17.71 9.58
N ASP A 171 3.39 -17.48 10.76
CA ASP A 171 3.80 -18.56 11.66
C ASP A 171 2.59 -19.26 12.32
N ASN A 172 1.45 -18.57 12.44
CA ASN A 172 0.25 -19.09 13.09
C ASN A 172 -1.02 -18.61 12.38
N ALA A 173 -1.79 -19.55 11.83
CA ALA A 173 -3.04 -19.26 11.14
C ALA A 173 -4.14 -18.66 12.05
N ALA A 174 -4.12 -18.96 13.37
CA ALA A 174 -5.07 -18.39 14.31
C ALA A 174 -4.76 -16.94 14.68
N LYS A 175 -3.51 -16.50 14.47
CA LYS A 175 -3.05 -15.12 14.61
C LYS A 175 -2.16 -14.77 13.42
N PRO A 176 -2.76 -14.57 12.23
CA PRO A 176 -1.99 -14.38 11.01
C PRO A 176 -1.18 -13.09 11.03
N ALA A 177 -0.06 -13.10 10.32
CA ALA A 177 0.67 -11.90 10.00
C ALA A 177 -0.16 -11.03 9.04
N LYS A 178 -0.01 -9.71 9.17
CA LYS A 178 -0.55 -8.71 8.26
C LYS A 178 0.60 -7.85 7.77
N PHE A 179 1.00 -8.05 6.53
CA PHE A 179 2.10 -7.30 5.92
C PHE A 179 1.56 -6.12 5.14
N TYR A 180 1.61 -4.93 5.73
CA TYR A 180 1.39 -3.68 5.01
C TYR A 180 2.65 -3.34 4.22
N PHE A 181 2.52 -2.88 2.98
CA PHE A 181 3.67 -2.52 2.18
C PHE A 181 3.43 -1.30 1.28
N ASN A 182 4.53 -0.57 1.07
CA ASN A 182 4.64 0.45 0.04
C ASN A 182 5.78 0.11 -0.90
N SER A 183 5.63 0.45 -2.17
CA SER A 183 6.67 0.25 -3.16
C SER A 183 6.75 1.42 -4.13
N SER A 184 7.95 1.86 -4.42
CA SER A 184 8.24 2.88 -5.41
C SER A 184 9.17 2.38 -6.52
N THR A 185 9.34 3.14 -7.58
CA THR A 185 10.29 2.83 -8.63
C THR A 185 11.73 2.96 -8.11
N ALA A 186 12.63 2.08 -8.56
CA ALA A 186 14.02 2.07 -8.13
C ALA A 186 14.95 2.15 -9.34
N HIS A 187 15.92 3.06 -9.29
CA HIS A 187 16.92 3.26 -10.33
C HIS A 187 18.24 2.51 -10.03
N ARG A 188 18.36 1.96 -8.80
CA ARG A 188 19.49 1.10 -8.40
C ARG A 188 19.05 0.11 -7.33
N ASN A 189 19.87 -0.90 -7.11
CA ASN A 189 19.66 -1.86 -6.02
C ASN A 189 20.43 -1.41 -4.77
N TYR A 190 19.72 -1.39 -3.63
CA TYR A 190 20.30 -1.28 -2.29
C TYR A 190 20.11 -2.59 -1.53
N PRO A 191 20.96 -2.90 -0.54
CA PRO A 191 20.87 -4.12 0.25
C PRO A 191 19.55 -4.23 1.01
N ASP A 192 19.00 -5.43 1.08
CA ASP A 192 17.86 -5.74 1.92
C ASP A 192 18.24 -5.54 3.39
N LYS A 193 17.30 -5.00 4.19
CA LYS A 193 17.53 -4.78 5.62
C LYS A 193 16.24 -4.93 6.41
N LYS A 194 16.25 -5.83 7.39
CA LYS A 194 15.25 -5.84 8.47
C LYS A 194 15.53 -4.66 9.41
N VAL A 195 14.49 -3.98 9.84
CA VAL A 195 14.56 -2.82 10.73
C VAL A 195 13.59 -3.05 11.90
N THR A 196 14.12 -2.97 13.10
CA THR A 196 13.37 -3.03 14.35
C THR A 196 13.19 -1.64 14.93
N LYS A 197 12.40 -1.49 16.00
CA LYS A 197 12.30 -0.20 16.72
C LYS A 197 13.64 0.25 17.31
N ALA A 198 14.53 -0.68 17.63
CA ALA A 198 15.86 -0.35 18.14
C ALA A 198 16.78 0.26 17.08
N ASP A 199 16.53 -0.03 15.80
CA ASP A 199 17.27 0.54 14.67
C ASP A 199 16.73 1.90 14.23
N ALA A 200 15.51 2.25 14.67
CA ALA A 200 14.81 3.45 14.22
C ALA A 200 15.42 4.73 14.80
N VAL A 201 15.38 5.80 14.00
CA VAL A 201 15.59 7.16 14.52
C VAL A 201 14.27 7.64 15.08
N VAL A 202 14.19 7.76 16.42
CA VAL A 202 12.96 8.14 17.12
C VAL A 202 12.96 9.65 17.40
N ALA A 203 11.85 10.31 17.07
CA ALA A 203 11.57 11.68 17.47
C ALA A 203 10.30 11.72 18.31
N GLU A 204 10.43 12.14 19.57
CA GLU A 204 9.30 12.43 20.44
C GLU A 204 8.79 13.85 20.16
N MET A 205 7.51 14.00 19.87
CA MET A 205 6.92 15.26 19.39
C MET A 205 5.59 15.55 20.07
N GLY A 206 5.30 16.86 20.21
CA GLY A 206 4.05 17.34 20.77
C GLY A 206 3.98 17.24 22.29
N ALA A 207 2.78 17.42 22.84
CA ALA A 207 2.52 17.38 24.27
C ALA A 207 1.08 16.89 24.54
N LEU A 208 0.80 16.38 25.74
CA LEU A 208 -0.55 15.95 26.13
C LEU A 208 -1.52 17.14 26.18
N GLU A 209 -1.05 18.32 26.61
CA GLU A 209 -1.84 19.55 26.67
C GLU A 209 -2.40 19.97 25.31
N SER A 210 -1.68 19.64 24.22
CA SER A 210 -2.14 19.89 22.84
C SER A 210 -2.74 18.63 22.19
N SER A 211 -2.91 17.54 22.92
CA SER A 211 -3.47 16.27 22.47
C SER A 211 -2.75 15.68 21.24
N ASN A 212 -1.43 15.90 21.11
CA ASN A 212 -0.63 15.44 19.99
C ASN A 212 0.74 14.85 20.38
N HIS A 213 0.89 14.41 21.63
CA HIS A 213 2.09 13.72 22.08
C HIS A 213 2.24 12.37 21.36
N ARG A 214 3.37 12.15 20.68
CA ARG A 214 3.60 10.99 19.83
C ARG A 214 5.07 10.69 19.63
N ASN A 215 5.37 9.42 19.35
CA ASN A 215 6.67 8.95 18.92
C ASN A 215 6.68 8.70 17.41
N ILE A 216 7.57 9.36 16.70
CA ILE A 216 7.80 9.16 15.27
C ILE A 216 9.01 8.24 15.12
N ASN A 217 8.76 6.98 14.78
CA ASN A 217 9.78 5.97 14.54
C ASN A 217 10.14 5.99 13.04
N LYS A 218 11.24 6.63 12.67
CA LYS A 218 11.75 6.69 11.30
C LYS A 218 12.54 5.40 11.04
N MET A 219 11.98 4.49 10.24
CA MET A 219 12.52 3.14 10.09
C MET A 219 13.18 2.91 8.73
N ILE A 220 12.50 3.24 7.64
CA ILE A 220 13.05 3.15 6.28
C ILE A 220 13.29 4.59 5.80
N VAL A 221 14.40 5.17 6.20
CA VAL A 221 14.83 6.53 5.89
C VAL A 221 16.34 6.57 5.69
N ASN A 222 16.86 7.55 4.96
CA ASN A 222 18.28 7.64 4.62
C ASN A 222 19.22 7.64 5.83
N GLN A 223 18.75 8.04 7.02
CA GLN A 223 19.51 7.97 8.26
C GLN A 223 19.68 6.54 8.81
N VAL A 224 18.82 5.60 8.41
CA VAL A 224 18.81 4.20 8.85
C VAL A 224 19.33 3.27 7.77
N LEU A 225 18.90 3.49 6.52
CA LEU A 225 19.34 2.73 5.35
C LEU A 225 19.11 3.55 4.07
N PRO A 226 19.94 3.39 3.03
CA PRO A 226 19.75 4.08 1.78
C PRO A 226 18.58 3.49 0.98
N THR A 227 17.80 4.35 0.34
CA THR A 227 16.70 4.00 -0.57
C THR A 227 16.81 4.79 -1.88
N CYS A 228 16.05 4.41 -2.92
CA CYS A 228 15.96 5.22 -4.14
C CYS A 228 15.01 6.40 -3.98
N GLN A 229 13.79 6.13 -3.57
CA GLN A 229 12.70 7.10 -3.43
C GLN A 229 11.82 6.83 -2.20
N LEU A 230 11.75 5.57 -1.76
CA LEU A 230 10.84 5.15 -0.71
C LEU A 230 11.37 5.55 0.66
N GLN A 231 10.52 6.22 1.44
CA GLN A 231 10.76 6.40 2.87
C GLN A 231 9.51 6.03 3.65
N MET A 232 9.69 5.33 4.77
CA MET A 232 8.58 4.88 5.62
C MET A 232 8.96 4.95 7.09
N GLY A 233 7.95 5.21 7.90
CA GLY A 233 8.04 5.13 9.34
C GLY A 233 6.69 4.92 9.98
N MET A 234 6.72 4.81 11.29
CA MET A 234 5.54 4.54 12.11
C MET A 234 5.43 5.59 13.21
N THR A 235 4.25 6.18 13.33
CA THR A 235 3.96 7.14 14.38
C THR A 235 2.94 6.55 15.35
N GLU A 236 3.30 6.53 16.64
CA GLU A 236 2.48 6.03 17.72
C GLU A 236 2.02 7.20 18.59
N LEU A 237 0.72 7.44 18.66
CA LEU A 237 0.15 8.46 19.53
C LEU A 237 0.06 7.95 20.96
N ALA A 238 0.48 8.78 21.92
CA ALA A 238 0.34 8.47 23.34
C ALA A 238 -1.15 8.48 23.77
N PRO A 239 -1.53 7.72 24.80
CA PRO A 239 -2.87 7.81 25.36
C PRO A 239 -3.25 9.26 25.71
N GLY A 240 -4.46 9.69 25.32
CA GLY A 240 -4.92 11.06 25.42
C GLY A 240 -4.56 11.98 24.26
N SER A 241 -3.74 11.51 23.32
CA SER A 241 -3.40 12.24 22.11
C SER A 241 -4.18 11.71 20.92
N VAL A 242 -4.75 12.61 20.13
CA VAL A 242 -5.63 12.27 19.00
C VAL A 242 -5.22 12.97 17.70
N TRP A 243 -4.36 14.02 17.76
CA TRP A 243 -3.90 14.75 16.60
C TRP A 243 -2.54 14.26 16.10
N ASN A 244 -2.41 14.07 14.80
CA ASN A 244 -1.14 13.90 14.12
C ASN A 244 -0.96 14.95 13.02
N THR A 245 0.32 15.22 12.67
CA THR A 245 0.71 16.08 11.56
C THR A 245 0.02 17.44 11.61
N MET A 246 0.02 18.00 12.82
CA MET A 246 -0.50 19.34 13.07
C MET A 246 0.62 20.18 13.74
N PRO A 247 1.04 21.32 13.17
CA PRO A 247 0.51 22.01 11.96
C PRO A 247 0.59 21.14 10.70
N ALA A 248 -0.45 21.27 9.84
CA ALA A 248 -0.49 20.57 8.58
C ALA A 248 0.54 21.14 7.60
N HIS A 249 1.00 20.32 6.66
CA HIS A 249 1.92 20.72 5.61
C HIS A 249 1.62 20.00 4.29
N ILE A 250 2.20 20.51 3.23
CA ILE A 250 2.29 19.85 1.92
C ILE A 250 3.77 19.67 1.57
N HIS A 251 4.08 18.87 0.57
CA HIS A 251 5.43 18.74 0.02
C HIS A 251 5.37 18.41 -1.47
N SER A 252 5.73 19.40 -2.30
CA SER A 252 5.53 19.39 -3.75
C SER A 252 6.32 18.31 -4.50
N ARG A 253 7.35 17.70 -3.90
CA ARG A 253 8.26 16.77 -4.56
C ARG A 253 7.87 15.28 -4.39
N ARG A 254 6.85 14.98 -3.59
CA ARG A 254 6.52 13.60 -3.23
C ARG A 254 5.08 13.44 -2.78
N MET A 255 4.52 12.29 -3.08
CA MET A 255 3.26 11.86 -2.52
C MET A 255 3.47 11.15 -1.19
N GLU A 256 2.42 11.01 -0.39
CA GLU A 256 2.44 10.24 0.84
C GLU A 256 1.22 9.32 0.95
N ALA A 257 1.37 8.18 1.62
CA ALA A 257 0.27 7.32 2.00
C ALA A 257 0.27 7.12 3.52
N TYR A 258 -0.89 7.27 4.16
CA TYR A 258 -1.08 6.94 5.57
C TYR A 258 -1.89 5.66 5.68
N PHE A 259 -1.40 4.72 6.48
CA PHE A 259 -2.09 3.52 6.87
C PHE A 259 -2.37 3.55 8.37
N TYR A 260 -3.65 3.52 8.76
CA TYR A 260 -4.09 3.59 10.14
C TYR A 260 -4.36 2.22 10.71
N PHE A 261 -3.83 1.92 11.89
CA PHE A 261 -4.06 0.68 12.62
C PHE A 261 -4.02 0.93 14.14
N GLU A 262 -4.34 -0.10 14.93
CA GLU A 262 -4.60 0.07 16.37
C GLU A 262 -5.74 1.08 16.64
N VAL A 263 -6.71 1.12 15.72
CA VAL A 263 -7.96 1.86 15.88
C VAL A 263 -9.02 0.86 16.37
N PRO A 264 -9.58 1.00 17.56
CA PRO A 264 -10.64 0.12 18.03
C PRO A 264 -11.84 0.09 17.08
N GLU A 265 -12.60 -1.01 17.08
CA GLU A 265 -13.67 -1.26 16.10
C GLU A 265 -14.79 -0.19 16.15
N ASP A 266 -15.05 0.37 17.36
CA ASP A 266 -16.04 1.42 17.61
C ASP A 266 -15.49 2.84 17.48
N GLN A 267 -14.22 3.00 17.05
CA GLN A 267 -13.53 4.28 16.91
C GLN A 267 -13.18 4.58 15.44
N ALA A 268 -12.86 5.84 15.18
CA ALA A 268 -12.53 6.28 13.83
C ALA A 268 -11.50 7.41 13.84
N VAL A 269 -10.79 7.54 12.72
CA VAL A 269 -9.87 8.64 12.43
C VAL A 269 -10.50 9.53 11.35
N CYS A 270 -10.60 10.83 11.61
CA CYS A 270 -10.89 11.83 10.60
C CYS A 270 -9.58 12.25 9.95
N HIS A 271 -9.33 11.79 8.73
CA HIS A 271 -8.17 12.20 7.94
C HIS A 271 -8.50 13.47 7.15
N PHE A 272 -7.73 14.52 7.38
CA PHE A 272 -7.84 15.80 6.66
C PHE A 272 -6.92 15.77 5.44
N MET A 273 -7.46 16.16 4.30
CA MET A 273 -6.78 16.26 3.02
C MET A 273 -7.24 17.49 2.25
N GLY A 274 -6.73 17.69 1.04
CA GLY A 274 -7.02 18.86 0.20
C GLY A 274 -5.95 19.93 0.28
N GLU A 275 -6.12 21.00 -0.46
CA GLU A 275 -5.29 22.18 -0.31
C GLU A 275 -5.56 22.84 1.05
N PRO A 276 -4.59 23.56 1.65
CA PRO A 276 -4.76 24.13 2.99
C PRO A 276 -5.95 25.07 3.14
N ASP A 277 -6.32 25.77 2.07
CA ASP A 277 -7.43 26.73 2.02
C ASP A 277 -8.75 26.13 1.51
N GLU A 278 -8.76 24.85 1.18
CA GLU A 278 -9.94 24.11 0.71
C GLU A 278 -9.89 22.64 1.21
N THR A 279 -9.92 22.47 2.53
CA THR A 279 -9.75 21.15 3.14
C THR A 279 -10.97 20.25 2.95
N ARG A 280 -10.70 18.96 2.92
CA ARG A 280 -11.67 17.86 2.88
C ARG A 280 -11.34 16.87 3.97
N HIS A 281 -12.23 15.95 4.24
CA HIS A 281 -11.96 14.88 5.20
C HIS A 281 -12.49 13.53 4.72
N ILE A 282 -11.84 12.47 5.21
CA ILE A 282 -12.25 11.09 5.00
C ILE A 282 -12.27 10.39 6.36
N TRP A 283 -13.41 9.84 6.77
CA TRP A 283 -13.49 8.96 7.92
C TRP A 283 -12.88 7.60 7.61
N MET A 284 -11.93 7.20 8.44
CA MET A 284 -11.14 5.97 8.29
C MET A 284 -11.29 5.08 9.51
N HIS A 285 -11.18 3.78 9.28
CA HIS A 285 -11.22 2.74 10.30
C HIS A 285 -9.91 1.95 10.33
N ASN A 286 -9.84 0.99 11.24
CA ASN A 286 -8.68 0.11 11.38
C ASN A 286 -8.33 -0.59 10.08
N ASP A 287 -7.03 -0.75 9.81
CA ASP A 287 -6.48 -1.43 8.64
C ASP A 287 -6.83 -0.77 7.28
N GLN A 288 -7.12 0.53 7.28
CA GLN A 288 -7.35 1.32 6.06
C GLN A 288 -6.19 2.28 5.76
N ALA A 289 -6.00 2.57 4.47
CA ALA A 289 -5.01 3.56 4.03
C ALA A 289 -5.62 4.66 3.17
N VAL A 290 -4.92 5.78 3.08
CA VAL A 290 -5.30 6.92 2.25
C VAL A 290 -4.10 7.39 1.44
N LEU A 291 -4.35 7.77 0.19
CA LEU A 291 -3.36 8.39 -0.69
C LEU A 291 -3.44 9.91 -0.51
N SER A 292 -2.32 10.53 -0.21
CA SER A 292 -2.16 11.98 -0.13
C SER A 292 -1.29 12.46 -1.28
N PRO A 293 -1.87 13.18 -2.27
CA PRO A 293 -1.11 13.82 -3.33
C PRO A 293 -0.12 14.86 -2.80
N GLU A 294 0.84 15.24 -3.62
CA GLU A 294 1.85 16.28 -3.33
C GLU A 294 1.24 17.63 -2.95
N TRP A 295 0.07 17.96 -3.49
CA TRP A 295 -0.65 19.22 -3.23
C TRP A 295 -1.55 19.18 -1.99
N SER A 296 -1.72 18.01 -1.39
CA SER A 296 -2.68 17.79 -0.31
C SER A 296 -1.99 17.79 1.05
N ILE A 297 -2.60 18.47 2.03
CA ILE A 297 -2.27 18.22 3.44
C ILE A 297 -2.63 16.75 3.80
N HIS A 298 -2.02 16.25 4.86
CA HIS A 298 -2.22 14.89 5.37
C HIS A 298 -2.13 14.89 6.89
N ALA A 299 -3.17 15.37 7.52
CA ALA A 299 -3.31 15.42 8.98
C ALA A 299 -4.45 14.50 9.44
N GLY A 300 -4.53 14.23 10.72
CA GLY A 300 -5.62 13.42 11.28
C GLY A 300 -5.96 13.79 12.72
N ALA A 301 -7.24 13.62 13.05
CA ALA A 301 -7.72 13.61 14.41
C ALA A 301 -8.67 12.44 14.61
N ALA A 302 -8.57 11.77 15.76
CA ALA A 302 -9.38 10.58 16.01
C ALA A 302 -10.18 10.68 17.30
N THR A 303 -11.05 9.71 17.48
CA THR A 303 -11.87 9.58 18.70
C THR A 303 -11.12 8.92 19.85
N THR A 304 -9.91 8.38 19.57
CA THR A 304 -8.96 7.81 20.55
C THR A 304 -7.54 7.91 20.01
N ASN A 305 -6.53 7.53 20.80
CA ASN A 305 -5.18 7.36 20.28
C ASN A 305 -5.08 6.17 19.31
N TYR A 306 -4.16 6.22 18.39
CA TYR A 306 -3.95 5.24 17.32
C TYR A 306 -2.50 5.23 16.88
N THR A 307 -2.19 4.28 16.01
CA THR A 307 -0.90 4.21 15.33
C THR A 307 -1.11 4.31 13.82
N PHE A 308 -0.17 4.94 13.12
CA PHE A 308 -0.19 4.95 11.66
C PHE A 308 1.21 4.77 11.08
N ILE A 309 1.25 4.15 9.91
CA ILE A 309 2.45 4.08 9.08
C ILE A 309 2.31 5.11 7.99
N TRP A 310 3.34 5.94 7.84
CA TRP A 310 3.50 6.85 6.73
C TRP A 310 4.52 6.30 5.75
N GLY A 311 4.24 6.48 4.47
CA GLY A 311 5.12 6.06 3.40
C GLY A 311 5.10 7.06 2.27
N MET A 312 6.27 7.49 1.81
CA MET A 312 6.46 8.52 0.80
C MET A 312 7.20 7.95 -0.41
N ALA A 313 6.82 8.42 -1.59
CA ALA A 313 7.52 8.18 -2.84
C ALA A 313 7.66 9.49 -3.62
N GLY A 314 8.75 9.64 -4.36
CA GLY A 314 9.10 10.84 -5.10
C GLY A 314 10.54 11.25 -4.85
N GLU A 315 10.84 12.54 -4.83
CA GLU A 315 12.18 13.05 -4.51
C GLU A 315 12.41 13.10 -3.00
N ASN A 316 12.81 11.99 -2.42
CA ASN A 316 12.78 11.70 -0.98
C ASN A 316 14.16 11.73 -0.32
N LEU A 317 15.02 12.68 -0.66
CA LEU A 317 16.39 12.75 -0.13
C LEU A 317 16.49 13.38 1.26
N ASP A 318 15.58 14.28 1.60
CA ASP A 318 15.54 15.01 2.87
C ASP A 318 14.10 15.36 3.28
N TYR A 319 13.95 15.96 4.47
CA TYR A 319 12.66 16.42 5.02
C TYR A 319 12.53 17.94 5.05
N GLY A 320 13.45 18.66 4.44
CA GLY A 320 13.49 20.13 4.46
C GLY A 320 12.53 20.80 3.46
N ASP A 321 11.71 20.02 2.77
CA ASP A 321 10.80 20.43 1.71
C ASP A 321 9.34 20.57 2.17
N GLN A 322 9.09 20.63 3.47
CA GLN A 322 7.74 20.75 4.04
C GLN A 322 7.28 22.21 4.06
N ASP A 323 6.19 22.49 3.36
CA ASP A 323 5.53 23.79 3.37
C ASP A 323 4.42 23.78 4.43
N PHE A 324 4.74 24.28 5.63
CA PHE A 324 3.81 24.30 6.76
C PHE A 324 2.75 25.38 6.61
N SER A 325 1.49 25.01 6.81
CA SER A 325 0.36 25.92 6.86
C SER A 325 0.16 26.42 8.29
N LYS A 326 -0.14 27.71 8.46
CA LYS A 326 -0.59 28.21 9.75
C LYS A 326 -1.97 27.61 10.06
N ILE A 327 -2.16 27.18 11.30
CA ILE A 327 -3.43 26.53 11.71
C ILE A 327 -4.63 27.46 11.47
N ILE A 328 -4.47 28.76 11.68
CA ILE A 328 -5.55 29.75 11.49
C ILE A 328 -5.91 30.00 10.03
N ASP A 329 -5.09 29.56 9.08
CA ASP A 329 -5.30 29.74 7.64
C ASP A 329 -5.98 28.50 7.00
N LEU A 330 -6.09 27.39 7.74
CA LEU A 330 -6.78 26.19 7.27
C LEU A 330 -8.29 26.45 7.13
N ARG A 331 -8.89 26.00 6.02
CA ARG A 331 -10.31 26.19 5.69
C ARG A 331 -10.96 24.97 5.11
#